data_94f4ba0c7aece4013be8af37bc94d9dd
#
_entry.id   94f4ba0c7aece4013be8af37bc94d9dd
#
_cell.length_a   1.000
_cell.length_b   1.000
_cell.length_c   1.000
_cell.angle_alpha   90.00
_cell.angle_beta   90.00
_cell.angle_gamma   90.00
#
_symmetry.space_group_name_H-M   'P 1'
#
loop_
_entity.id
_entity.type
_entity.pdbx_description
1 polymer ?
#
loop_
_entity_poly.entity_id
_entity_poly.type
_entity_poly.pdbx_seq_one_letter_code
_entity_poly.pdbx_strand_id
1 'polypeptide(L)'
;MSICLSHITALSVWRAARASLLPAPSISHAAVPEKVAAREVRALRDSSLSTVVALDRPHLIVASQDGKTSRLSVVCHCPFLSKAPPRLFSITPDVCVVSIEDAFAQVSLRASVESLMLLAFELCGTYSLLSDGGFVAARPLTSVKRLASRVEALAPFPGSVKAATIDKPTIAEWLYINPDDFSPQLDKDVLAAWVDEATSGMNTVGTERTWT
;
A
#
# COMPACT_ATOMS: atom_id res chain seq x y z
N MET A 1 -21.85 10.48 -1.20
CA MET A 1 -21.59 9.21 -0.50
C MET A 1 -20.34 8.66 -1.14
N SER A 2 -19.27 8.43 -0.41
CA SER A 2 -17.94 8.18 -0.98
C SER A 2 -17.56 6.72 -0.85
N ILE A 3 -16.89 6.19 -1.88
CA ILE A 3 -16.25 4.88 -1.86
C ILE A 3 -14.84 5.03 -1.31
N CYS A 4 -14.36 4.07 -0.52
CA CYS A 4 -13.06 4.17 0.11
C CYS A 4 -12.17 2.99 -0.27
N LEU A 5 -11.09 3.27 -0.99
CA LEU A 5 -10.11 2.29 -1.47
C LEU A 5 -9.16 1.89 -0.35
N SER A 6 -8.77 0.62 -0.31
CA SER A 6 -7.93 0.04 0.74
C SER A 6 -6.94 -1.00 0.20
N HIS A 7 -6.09 -1.56 1.06
CA HIS A 7 -5.16 -2.64 0.72
C HIS A 7 -4.35 -2.36 -0.55
N ILE A 8 -4.24 -3.35 -1.43
CA ILE A 8 -3.48 -3.30 -2.69
C ILE A 8 -4.00 -2.20 -3.61
N THR A 9 -5.33 -2.00 -3.67
CA THR A 9 -5.91 -0.95 -4.52
C THR A 9 -5.48 0.44 -4.03
N ALA A 10 -5.41 0.66 -2.73
CA ALA A 10 -4.88 1.90 -2.17
C ALA A 10 -3.41 2.10 -2.54
N LEU A 11 -2.58 1.08 -2.43
CA LEU A 11 -1.16 1.15 -2.84
C LEU A 11 -1.02 1.49 -4.32
N SER A 12 -1.85 0.91 -5.18
CA SER A 12 -1.84 1.22 -6.62
C SER A 12 -2.19 2.69 -6.91
N VAL A 13 -3.15 3.25 -6.16
CA VAL A 13 -3.47 4.69 -6.24
C VAL A 13 -2.28 5.56 -5.83
N TRP A 14 -1.63 5.25 -4.72
CA TRP A 14 -0.47 6.00 -4.25
C TRP A 14 0.72 5.91 -5.21
N ARG A 15 0.94 4.74 -5.81
CA ARG A 15 1.95 4.55 -6.88
C ARG A 15 1.64 5.40 -8.10
N ALA A 16 0.38 5.39 -8.55
CA ALA A 16 -0.06 6.19 -9.69
C ALA A 16 0.09 7.69 -9.41
N ALA A 17 -0.23 8.14 -8.21
CA ALA A 17 -0.02 9.53 -7.80
C ALA A 17 1.47 9.90 -7.75
N ARG A 18 2.33 9.00 -7.25
CA ARG A 18 3.80 9.19 -7.25
C ARG A 18 4.35 9.31 -8.67
N ALA A 19 3.81 8.52 -9.60
CA ALA A 19 4.17 8.56 -11.02
C ALA A 19 3.53 9.74 -11.78
N SER A 20 2.85 10.65 -11.09
CA SER A 20 2.12 11.78 -11.68
C SER A 20 1.01 11.39 -12.67
N LEU A 21 0.54 10.14 -12.61
CA LEU A 21 -0.60 9.66 -13.39
C LEU A 21 -1.94 10.06 -12.76
N LEU A 22 -1.93 10.43 -11.48
CA LEU A 22 -3.06 10.94 -10.73
C LEU A 22 -2.65 12.18 -9.94
N PRO A 23 -3.60 13.08 -9.62
CA PRO A 23 -3.37 14.12 -8.63
C PRO A 23 -2.95 13.53 -7.29
N ALA A 24 -2.12 14.24 -6.55
CA ALA A 24 -1.75 13.84 -5.20
C ALA A 24 -3.00 13.80 -4.30
N PRO A 25 -3.27 12.67 -3.61
CA PRO A 25 -4.39 12.59 -2.69
C PRO A 25 -4.26 13.62 -1.56
N SER A 26 -5.36 14.29 -1.23
CA SER A 26 -5.43 15.30 -0.16
C SER A 26 -6.10 14.73 1.08
N ILE A 27 -5.76 15.27 2.27
CA ILE A 27 -6.37 14.82 3.53
C ILE A 27 -7.89 14.92 3.43
N SER A 28 -8.59 13.84 3.82
CA SER A 28 -10.04 13.76 3.84
C SER A 28 -10.55 13.63 5.27
N HIS A 29 -11.61 14.37 5.58
CA HIS A 29 -12.36 14.23 6.82
C HIS A 29 -13.61 13.37 6.66
N ALA A 30 -13.76 12.68 5.53
CA ALA A 30 -14.86 11.76 5.30
C ALA A 30 -14.80 10.59 6.31
N ALA A 31 -15.96 10.09 6.69
CA ALA A 31 -16.04 8.85 7.45
C ALA A 31 -15.89 7.64 6.52
N VAL A 32 -15.43 6.52 7.07
CA VAL A 32 -15.48 5.23 6.37
C VAL A 32 -16.95 4.91 6.05
N PRO A 33 -17.29 4.57 4.81
CA PRO A 33 -18.68 4.29 4.43
C PRO A 33 -19.23 3.07 5.17
N GLU A 34 -20.48 3.13 5.59
CA GLU A 34 -21.16 2.00 6.25
C GLU A 34 -21.31 0.80 5.32
N LYS A 35 -21.58 1.04 4.05
CA LYS A 35 -21.77 0.02 3.02
C LYS A 35 -21.37 0.55 1.64
N VAL A 36 -21.18 -0.36 0.71
CA VAL A 36 -20.88 -0.06 -0.69
C VAL A 36 -22.12 -0.32 -1.55
N ALA A 37 -22.56 0.65 -2.33
CA ALA A 37 -23.66 0.52 -3.27
C ALA A 37 -23.17 0.11 -4.67
N ALA A 38 -23.98 -0.70 -5.39
CA ALA A 38 -23.65 -1.16 -6.74
C ALA A 38 -23.39 0.00 -7.72
N ARG A 39 -24.15 1.09 -7.60
CA ARG A 39 -23.99 2.29 -8.42
C ARG A 39 -22.62 2.95 -8.22
N GLU A 40 -22.09 2.93 -6.98
CA GLU A 40 -20.81 3.53 -6.64
C GLU A 40 -19.66 2.71 -7.22
N VAL A 41 -19.74 1.36 -7.14
CA VAL A 41 -18.76 0.47 -7.77
C VAL A 41 -18.75 0.63 -9.28
N ARG A 42 -19.91 0.77 -9.90
CA ARG A 42 -20.00 1.04 -11.34
C ARG A 42 -19.36 2.38 -11.68
N ALA A 43 -19.75 3.45 -10.99
CA ALA A 43 -19.17 4.78 -11.19
C ALA A 43 -17.66 4.81 -11.00
N LEU A 44 -17.13 4.05 -10.02
CA LEU A 44 -15.69 3.89 -9.82
C LEU A 44 -15.01 3.24 -11.03
N ARG A 45 -15.58 2.17 -11.57
CA ARG A 45 -15.05 1.47 -12.75
C ARG A 45 -15.13 2.29 -14.02
N ASP A 46 -16.16 3.11 -14.15
CA ASP A 46 -16.37 4.00 -15.30
C ASP A 46 -15.56 5.32 -15.16
N SER A 47 -14.90 5.53 -14.05
CA SER A 47 -14.11 6.74 -13.81
C SER A 47 -12.73 6.69 -14.50
N SER A 48 -12.10 7.84 -14.67
CA SER A 48 -10.72 7.94 -15.18
C SER A 48 -9.69 7.22 -14.31
N LEU A 49 -10.02 6.91 -13.06
CA LEU A 49 -9.15 6.14 -12.18
C LEU A 49 -8.90 4.72 -12.72
N SER A 50 -9.88 4.11 -13.41
CA SER A 50 -9.75 2.78 -13.99
C SER A 50 -8.73 2.68 -15.14
N THR A 51 -8.31 3.80 -15.71
CA THR A 51 -7.27 3.82 -16.76
C THR A 51 -5.85 3.65 -16.19
N VAL A 52 -5.66 3.90 -14.90
CA VAL A 52 -4.35 3.87 -14.23
C VAL A 52 -4.27 2.93 -13.02
N VAL A 53 -5.41 2.47 -12.54
CA VAL A 53 -5.52 1.53 -11.41
C VAL A 53 -6.44 0.39 -11.80
N ALA A 54 -6.00 -0.86 -11.61
CA ALA A 54 -6.85 -2.03 -11.85
C ALA A 54 -8.03 -2.05 -10.87
N LEU A 55 -9.25 -1.94 -11.40
CA LEU A 55 -10.50 -1.86 -10.64
C LEU A 55 -11.48 -3.02 -10.96
N ASP A 56 -11.00 -4.11 -11.52
CA ASP A 56 -11.82 -5.30 -11.79
C ASP A 56 -12.37 -5.89 -10.49
N ARG A 57 -11.50 -5.96 -9.48
CA ARG A 57 -11.84 -6.43 -8.15
C ARG A 57 -11.23 -5.53 -7.07
N PRO A 58 -11.70 -4.29 -6.92
CA PRO A 58 -11.09 -3.33 -6.01
C PRO A 58 -11.27 -3.75 -4.55
N HIS A 59 -10.26 -3.47 -3.75
CA HIS A 59 -10.30 -3.59 -2.30
C HIS A 59 -10.86 -2.31 -1.69
N LEU A 60 -11.93 -2.45 -0.93
CA LEU A 60 -12.67 -1.34 -0.32
C LEU A 60 -12.68 -1.51 1.20
N ILE A 61 -12.80 -0.41 1.92
CA ILE A 61 -13.03 -0.43 3.37
C ILE A 61 -14.45 0.03 3.67
N VAL A 62 -15.13 -0.68 4.58
CA VAL A 62 -16.46 -0.36 5.10
C VAL A 62 -16.42 -0.37 6.62
N ALA A 63 -17.27 0.43 7.25
CA ALA A 63 -17.22 0.67 8.69
C ALA A 63 -17.46 -0.59 9.53
N SER A 64 -18.30 -1.51 9.05
CA SER A 64 -18.68 -2.72 9.80
C SER A 64 -18.74 -3.98 8.92
N GLN A 65 -18.85 -5.13 9.56
CA GLN A 65 -18.99 -6.42 8.87
C GLN A 65 -20.30 -6.50 8.07
N ASP A 66 -21.36 -5.86 8.56
CA ASP A 66 -22.68 -5.84 7.90
C ASP A 66 -22.66 -5.04 6.59
N GLY A 67 -21.69 -4.12 6.45
CA GLY A 67 -21.48 -3.35 5.23
C GLY A 67 -20.77 -4.12 4.11
N LYS A 68 -20.21 -5.32 4.40
CA LYS A 68 -19.51 -6.13 3.41
C LYS A 68 -20.48 -6.71 2.38
N THR A 69 -20.04 -6.76 1.14
CA THR A 69 -20.76 -7.41 0.05
C THR A 69 -19.82 -8.29 -0.76
N SER A 70 -20.28 -9.47 -1.13
CA SER A 70 -19.61 -10.37 -2.08
C SER A 70 -20.21 -10.31 -3.50
N ARG A 71 -21.32 -9.55 -3.68
CA ARG A 71 -22.09 -9.57 -4.91
C ARG A 71 -21.58 -8.62 -6.01
N LEU A 72 -20.67 -7.71 -5.66
CA LEU A 72 -20.27 -6.61 -6.53
C LEU A 72 -18.89 -6.78 -7.18
N SER A 73 -18.32 -7.99 -7.15
CA SER A 73 -16.92 -8.24 -7.58
C SER A 73 -15.95 -7.26 -6.91
N VAL A 74 -16.10 -7.06 -5.60
CA VAL A 74 -15.24 -6.24 -4.76
C VAL A 74 -14.74 -7.06 -3.57
N VAL A 75 -13.64 -6.66 -2.98
CA VAL A 75 -13.15 -7.22 -1.71
C VAL A 75 -13.37 -6.19 -0.61
N CYS A 76 -14.35 -6.42 0.26
CA CYS A 76 -14.66 -5.51 1.36
C CYS A 76 -13.88 -5.89 2.62
N HIS A 77 -13.27 -4.90 3.25
CA HIS A 77 -12.56 -5.02 4.51
C HIS A 77 -13.19 -4.12 5.56
N CYS A 78 -13.02 -4.45 6.82
CA CYS A 78 -13.33 -3.55 7.94
C CYS A 78 -12.05 -2.94 8.49
N PRO A 79 -12.11 -1.76 9.11
CA PRO A 79 -11.00 -1.23 9.88
C PRO A 79 -10.53 -2.23 10.93
N PHE A 80 -9.27 -2.17 11.32
CA PHE A 80 -8.82 -2.87 12.50
C PHE A 80 -9.62 -2.39 13.73
N LEU A 81 -9.90 -3.31 14.63
CA LEU A 81 -10.50 -2.99 15.93
C LEU A 81 -9.47 -2.31 16.84
N SER A 82 -8.94 -1.19 16.41
CA SER A 82 -7.96 -0.40 17.12
C SER A 82 -8.55 0.94 17.54
N LYS A 83 -7.92 1.59 18.51
CA LYS A 83 -8.31 2.93 18.96
C LYS A 83 -8.03 4.02 17.91
N ALA A 84 -7.24 3.69 16.89
CA ALA A 84 -6.84 4.63 15.86
C ALA A 84 -7.65 4.40 14.58
N PRO A 85 -8.57 5.32 14.21
CA PRO A 85 -9.33 5.19 12.97
C PRO A 85 -8.41 5.26 11.75
N PRO A 86 -8.81 4.68 10.61
CA PRO A 86 -8.04 4.79 9.37
C PRO A 86 -7.96 6.26 8.94
N ARG A 87 -6.79 6.65 8.46
CA ARG A 87 -6.57 7.97 7.88
C ARG A 87 -6.99 7.94 6.42
N LEU A 88 -7.88 8.84 6.02
CA LEU A 88 -8.43 8.90 4.68
C LEU A 88 -7.89 10.10 3.90
N PHE A 89 -7.76 9.91 2.59
CA PHE A 89 -7.36 10.93 1.64
C PHE A 89 -8.34 10.94 0.47
N SER A 90 -8.73 12.11 0.00
CA SER A 90 -9.58 12.27 -1.18
C SER A 90 -8.75 12.23 -2.45
N ILE A 91 -9.22 11.48 -3.43
CA ILE A 91 -8.74 11.47 -4.81
C ILE A 91 -9.69 12.30 -5.68
N THR A 92 -10.97 12.09 -5.47
CA THR A 92 -12.07 12.86 -6.04
C THR A 92 -13.11 13.16 -4.94
N PRO A 93 -14.12 14.00 -5.17
CA PRO A 93 -15.19 14.23 -4.19
C PRO A 93 -15.87 12.95 -3.69
N ASP A 94 -15.95 11.93 -4.54
CA ASP A 94 -16.66 10.68 -4.26
C ASP A 94 -15.75 9.48 -3.98
N VAL A 95 -14.43 9.60 -4.13
CA VAL A 95 -13.46 8.52 -3.94
C VAL A 95 -12.40 8.92 -2.94
N CYS A 96 -12.34 8.16 -1.86
CA CYS A 96 -11.27 8.25 -0.86
C CYS A 96 -10.33 7.05 -0.96
N VAL A 97 -9.15 7.20 -0.40
CA VAL A 97 -8.14 6.14 -0.25
C VAL A 97 -7.61 6.19 1.19
N VAL A 98 -7.33 5.02 1.77
CA VAL A 98 -6.65 4.96 3.06
C VAL A 98 -5.20 5.46 2.92
N SER A 99 -4.60 5.91 4.03
CA SER A 99 -3.18 6.29 4.04
C SER A 99 -2.30 5.12 3.60
N ILE A 100 -1.09 5.42 3.15
CA ILE A 100 -0.09 4.42 2.77
C ILE A 100 0.21 3.50 3.95
N GLU A 101 0.34 4.08 5.13
CA GLU A 101 0.66 3.34 6.35
C GLU A 101 -0.49 2.41 6.76
N ASP A 102 -1.75 2.84 6.57
CA ASP A 102 -2.92 1.98 6.79
C ASP A 102 -2.99 0.85 5.75
N ALA A 103 -2.75 1.15 4.48
CA ALA A 103 -2.72 0.16 3.41
C ALA A 103 -1.62 -0.88 3.65
N PHE A 104 -0.43 -0.45 4.05
CA PHE A 104 0.68 -1.32 4.44
C PHE A 104 0.29 -2.27 5.58
N ALA A 105 -0.28 -1.74 6.67
CA ALA A 105 -0.74 -2.55 7.80
C ALA A 105 -1.82 -3.57 7.37
N GLN A 106 -2.74 -3.16 6.48
CA GLN A 106 -3.78 -4.05 5.97
C GLN A 106 -3.22 -5.21 5.13
N VAL A 107 -2.23 -4.94 4.29
CA VAL A 107 -1.58 -5.97 3.45
C VAL A 107 -0.80 -6.96 4.30
N SER A 108 -0.26 -6.55 5.45
CA SER A 108 0.54 -7.41 6.35
C SER A 108 -0.19 -8.65 6.84
N LEU A 109 -1.52 -8.66 6.81
CA LEU A 109 -2.32 -9.83 7.16
C LEU A 109 -1.96 -11.07 6.34
N ARG A 110 -1.69 -10.90 5.05
CA ARG A 110 -1.49 -11.99 4.09
C ARG A 110 -0.09 -12.05 3.49
N ALA A 111 0.62 -10.94 3.46
CA ALA A 111 1.97 -10.87 2.92
C ALA A 111 2.97 -11.64 3.80
N SER A 112 4.02 -12.20 3.18
CA SER A 112 5.19 -12.70 3.93
C SER A 112 6.02 -11.55 4.48
N VAL A 113 6.93 -11.82 5.38
CA VAL A 113 7.85 -10.81 5.94
C VAL A 113 8.69 -10.19 4.83
N GLU A 114 9.24 -11.02 3.93
CA GLU A 114 10.06 -10.60 2.81
C GLU A 114 9.28 -9.67 1.87
N SER A 115 8.03 -10.04 1.55
CA SER A 115 7.16 -9.21 0.72
C SER A 115 6.85 -7.86 1.37
N LEU A 116 6.68 -7.83 2.71
CA LEU A 116 6.47 -6.59 3.45
C LEU A 116 7.72 -5.72 3.48
N MET A 117 8.90 -6.32 3.60
CA MET A 117 10.16 -5.58 3.56
C MET A 117 10.37 -4.95 2.19
N LEU A 118 10.18 -5.70 1.10
CA LEU A 118 10.25 -5.15 -0.26
C LEU A 118 9.25 -4.01 -0.48
N LEU A 119 8.02 -4.18 0.02
CA LEU A 119 7.02 -3.12 -0.01
C LEU A 119 7.45 -1.89 0.80
N ALA A 120 8.02 -2.08 1.99
CA ALA A 120 8.51 -0.98 2.80
C ALA A 120 9.65 -0.22 2.08
N PHE A 121 10.57 -0.93 1.41
CA PHE A 121 11.61 -0.31 0.59
C PHE A 121 11.02 0.53 -0.53
N GLU A 122 10.05 -0.01 -1.25
CA GLU A 122 9.39 0.71 -2.32
C GLU A 122 8.71 1.98 -1.79
N LEU A 123 8.02 1.89 -0.66
CA LEU A 123 7.27 3.01 -0.12
C LEU A 123 8.16 4.10 0.50
N CYS A 124 9.26 3.69 1.12
CA CYS A 124 10.21 4.60 1.79
C CYS A 124 11.38 5.02 0.89
N GLY A 125 11.59 4.32 -0.23
CA GLY A 125 12.72 4.56 -1.12
C GLY A 125 12.56 5.81 -1.99
N THR A 126 13.70 6.32 -2.42
CA THR A 126 13.81 7.46 -3.36
C THR A 126 13.80 6.99 -4.82
N TYR A 127 13.60 5.71 -5.07
CA TYR A 127 13.53 5.09 -6.38
C TYR A 127 12.25 4.28 -6.53
N SER A 128 11.75 4.20 -7.75
CA SER A 128 10.62 3.36 -8.12
C SER A 128 11.07 2.39 -9.21
N LEU A 129 10.73 1.11 -9.05
CA LEU A 129 10.94 0.10 -10.06
C LEU A 129 9.95 0.33 -11.22
N LEU A 130 10.43 0.36 -12.43
CA LEU A 130 9.62 0.40 -13.64
C LEU A 130 9.24 -1.02 -14.07
N SER A 131 8.19 -1.13 -14.89
CA SER A 131 7.72 -2.41 -15.43
C SER A 131 8.72 -3.13 -16.33
N ASP A 132 9.69 -2.40 -16.88
CA ASP A 132 10.80 -2.93 -17.70
C ASP A 132 12.02 -3.34 -16.86
N GLY A 133 11.92 -3.30 -15.53
CA GLY A 133 13.01 -3.61 -14.60
C GLY A 133 13.98 -2.44 -14.36
N GLY A 134 13.75 -1.28 -14.97
CA GLY A 134 14.53 -0.08 -14.72
C GLY A 134 14.15 0.63 -13.40
N PHE A 135 15.02 1.53 -12.96
CA PHE A 135 14.77 2.38 -11.80
C PHE A 135 14.65 3.84 -12.20
N VAL A 136 13.73 4.55 -11.58
CA VAL A 136 13.57 5.99 -11.74
C VAL A 136 13.59 6.66 -10.36
N ALA A 137 14.26 7.79 -10.26
CA ALA A 137 14.22 8.60 -9.06
C ALA A 137 12.77 9.01 -8.75
N ALA A 138 12.34 8.78 -7.54
CA ALA A 138 10.98 9.06 -7.09
C ALA A 138 10.99 9.64 -5.68
N ARG A 139 9.97 10.42 -5.33
CA ARG A 139 9.82 10.87 -3.94
C ARG A 139 9.34 9.72 -3.08
N PRO A 140 9.89 9.54 -1.85
CA PRO A 140 9.34 8.59 -0.90
C PRO A 140 7.86 8.88 -0.65
N LEU A 141 7.06 7.84 -0.64
CA LEU A 141 5.63 7.94 -0.32
C LEU A 141 5.39 8.08 1.19
N THR A 142 6.28 7.50 1.98
CA THR A 142 6.27 7.56 3.45
C THR A 142 7.69 7.41 4.00
N SER A 143 7.83 7.16 5.30
CA SER A 143 9.12 6.85 5.94
C SER A 143 8.95 5.66 6.89
N VAL A 144 10.05 4.95 7.17
CA VAL A 144 10.08 3.84 8.13
C VAL A 144 9.50 4.25 9.47
N LYS A 145 9.87 5.44 9.97
CA LYS A 145 9.33 5.97 11.23
C LYS A 145 7.81 6.11 11.20
N ARG A 146 7.23 6.59 10.09
CA ARG A 146 5.78 6.74 9.94
C ARG A 146 5.08 5.39 9.83
N LEU A 147 5.66 4.43 9.09
CA LEU A 147 5.16 3.06 9.02
C LEU A 147 5.15 2.42 10.42
N ALA A 148 6.28 2.42 11.13
CA ALA A 148 6.40 1.85 12.47
C ALA A 148 5.41 2.49 13.45
N SER A 149 5.36 3.82 13.51
CA SER A 149 4.42 4.53 14.40
C SER A 149 2.96 4.21 14.10
N ARG A 150 2.61 3.99 12.82
CA ARG A 150 1.22 3.65 12.46
C ARG A 150 0.91 2.21 12.83
N VAL A 151 1.80 1.26 12.57
CA VAL A 151 1.65 -0.13 12.97
C VAL A 151 1.46 -0.24 14.48
N GLU A 152 2.27 0.46 15.27
CA GLU A 152 2.14 0.53 16.72
C GLU A 152 0.78 1.10 17.16
N ALA A 153 0.34 2.20 16.56
CA ALA A 153 -0.95 2.82 16.86
C ALA A 153 -2.15 1.93 16.51
N LEU A 154 -2.00 1.03 15.54
CA LEU A 154 -3.04 0.09 15.12
C LEU A 154 -3.02 -1.22 15.93
N ALA A 155 -1.90 -1.55 16.57
CA ALA A 155 -1.74 -2.81 17.30
C ALA A 155 -2.68 -2.91 18.53
N PRO A 156 -3.12 -4.13 18.95
CA PRO A 156 -2.85 -5.39 18.26
C PRO A 156 -3.83 -5.65 17.10
N PHE A 157 -3.33 -6.15 16.01
CA PHE A 157 -4.15 -6.66 14.90
C PHE A 157 -3.50 -7.92 14.31
N PRO A 158 -4.26 -8.80 13.62
CA PRO A 158 -3.66 -9.93 12.92
C PRO A 158 -2.60 -9.45 11.93
N GLY A 159 -1.37 -9.95 12.04
CA GLY A 159 -0.23 -9.50 11.22
C GLY A 159 0.58 -8.33 11.81
N SER A 160 0.18 -7.74 12.95
CA SER A 160 0.95 -6.66 13.59
C SER A 160 2.39 -7.07 13.94
N VAL A 161 2.59 -8.32 14.37
CA VAL A 161 3.95 -8.84 14.66
C VAL A 161 4.81 -8.82 13.40
N LYS A 162 4.29 -9.29 12.26
CA LYS A 162 5.02 -9.24 10.98
C LYS A 162 5.29 -7.80 10.53
N ALA A 163 4.32 -6.91 10.67
CA ALA A 163 4.48 -5.52 10.32
C ALA A 163 5.46 -4.78 11.24
N ALA A 164 5.52 -5.17 12.51
CA ALA A 164 6.46 -4.59 13.48
C ALA A 164 7.91 -5.04 13.27
N THR A 165 8.15 -6.14 12.54
CA THR A 165 9.53 -6.55 12.18
C THR A 165 10.19 -5.60 11.20
N ILE A 166 9.44 -4.66 10.62
CA ILE A 166 9.96 -3.61 9.75
C ILE A 166 10.31 -2.39 10.60
N ASP A 167 11.11 -2.58 11.58
CA ASP A 167 11.73 -1.48 12.32
C ASP A 167 12.98 -0.97 11.57
N LYS A 168 13.44 0.20 12.00
CA LYS A 168 14.61 0.84 11.42
C LYS A 168 15.88 -0.03 11.45
N PRO A 169 16.20 -0.73 12.54
CA PRO A 169 17.33 -1.65 12.60
C PRO A 169 17.21 -2.82 11.62
N THR A 170 16.03 -3.45 11.54
CA THR A 170 15.80 -4.61 10.67
C THR A 170 15.97 -4.24 9.19
N ILE A 171 15.43 -3.09 8.76
CA ILE A 171 15.62 -2.60 7.39
C ILE A 171 17.08 -2.25 7.13
N ALA A 172 17.75 -1.60 8.07
CA ALA A 172 19.17 -1.25 7.95
C ALA A 172 20.07 -2.48 7.90
N GLU A 173 19.79 -3.48 8.72
CA GLU A 173 20.53 -4.74 8.74
C GLU A 173 20.37 -5.49 7.40
N TRP A 174 19.16 -5.53 6.86
CA TRP A 174 18.88 -6.14 5.58
C TRP A 174 19.58 -5.46 4.40
N LEU A 175 19.69 -4.13 4.47
CA LEU A 175 20.28 -3.34 3.38
C LEU A 175 21.78 -3.11 3.57
N TYR A 176 22.38 -3.53 4.69
CA TYR A 176 23.74 -3.12 5.06
C TYR A 176 23.94 -1.58 5.00
N ILE A 177 22.84 -0.82 5.20
CA ILE A 177 22.85 0.64 5.14
C ILE A 177 22.58 1.20 6.53
N ASN A 178 23.39 2.17 6.91
CA ASN A 178 23.08 2.97 8.08
C ASN A 178 21.74 3.71 7.86
N PRO A 179 20.74 3.54 8.76
CA PRO A 179 19.45 4.22 8.62
C PRO A 179 19.53 5.74 8.53
N ASP A 180 20.60 6.33 9.04
CA ASP A 180 20.86 7.76 9.00
C ASP A 180 21.50 8.22 7.67
N ASP A 181 22.06 7.26 6.90
CA ASP A 181 22.66 7.46 5.57
C ASP A 181 21.69 7.11 4.43
N PHE A 182 20.40 7.17 4.64
CA PHE A 182 19.40 7.14 3.55
C PHE A 182 19.59 8.39 2.69
N SER A 183 20.78 8.48 2.11
CA SER A 183 21.17 9.51 1.15
C SER A 183 20.64 9.11 -0.23
N PRO A 184 20.18 10.09 -1.05
CA PRO A 184 19.72 9.83 -2.40
C PRO A 184 20.80 9.33 -3.37
N GLN A 185 21.99 9.03 -2.88
CA GLN A 185 23.15 8.60 -3.65
C GLN A 185 23.45 7.11 -3.56
N LEU A 186 22.44 6.28 -3.25
CA LEU A 186 22.63 4.84 -3.36
C LEU A 186 22.99 4.50 -4.80
N ASP A 187 24.16 3.89 -4.98
CA ASP A 187 24.66 3.49 -6.29
C ASP A 187 23.62 2.58 -6.95
N LYS A 188 23.23 2.93 -8.17
CA LYS A 188 22.24 2.18 -8.96
C LYS A 188 22.61 0.70 -9.08
N ASP A 189 23.91 0.40 -9.15
CA ASP A 189 24.41 -0.96 -9.30
C ASP A 189 24.23 -1.77 -8.02
N VAL A 190 24.36 -1.15 -6.84
CA VAL A 190 24.09 -1.79 -5.55
C VAL A 190 22.59 -2.08 -5.39
N LEU A 191 21.75 -1.13 -5.78
CA LEU A 191 20.30 -1.31 -5.74
C LEU A 191 19.85 -2.40 -6.70
N ALA A 192 20.40 -2.44 -7.92
CA ALA A 192 20.11 -3.46 -8.92
C ALA A 192 20.54 -4.85 -8.43
N ALA A 193 21.73 -4.98 -7.85
CA ALA A 193 22.24 -6.23 -7.28
C ALA A 193 21.33 -6.76 -6.16
N TRP A 194 20.81 -5.89 -5.32
CA TRP A 194 19.90 -6.28 -4.23
C TRP A 194 18.52 -6.70 -4.71
N VAL A 195 17.97 -6.00 -5.71
CA VAL A 195 16.72 -6.41 -6.32
C VAL A 195 16.88 -7.73 -7.03
N ASP A 196 17.99 -7.98 -7.71
CA ASP A 196 18.31 -9.26 -8.33
C ASP A 196 18.46 -10.37 -7.29
N GLU A 197 19.11 -10.12 -6.17
CA GLU A 197 19.23 -11.08 -5.07
C GLU A 197 17.88 -11.37 -4.41
N ALA A 198 17.10 -10.32 -4.11
CA ALA A 198 15.76 -10.45 -3.55
C ALA A 198 14.78 -11.13 -4.50
N THR A 199 14.88 -10.87 -5.83
CA THR A 199 14.02 -11.44 -6.85
C THR A 199 14.49 -12.82 -7.30
N SER A 200 15.78 -13.15 -7.28
CA SER A 200 16.29 -14.49 -7.57
C SER A 200 15.84 -15.52 -6.54
N GLY A 201 15.76 -15.13 -5.28
CA GLY A 201 15.12 -15.93 -4.22
C GLY A 201 13.62 -16.17 -4.43
N MET A 202 12.93 -15.26 -5.13
CA MET A 202 11.51 -15.42 -5.47
C MET A 202 11.27 -16.28 -6.71
N ASN A 203 12.20 -16.30 -7.66
CA ASN A 203 12.09 -17.09 -8.89
C ASN A 203 12.34 -18.60 -8.68
N THR A 204 12.90 -19.02 -7.55
CA THR A 204 13.08 -20.42 -7.19
C THR A 204 11.87 -21.09 -6.58
N VAL A 205 10.81 -20.31 -6.25
CA VAL A 205 9.51 -20.84 -5.79
C VAL A 205 8.49 -20.55 -6.87
N GLY A 206 8.29 -21.53 -7.76
CA GLY A 206 7.47 -21.54 -8.94
C GLY A 206 6.33 -20.55 -9.07
N THR A 207 6.26 -20.00 -10.29
CA THR A 207 5.07 -19.60 -11.05
C THR A 207 4.00 -18.81 -10.32
N GLU A 208 3.75 -17.60 -10.83
CA GLU A 208 2.56 -16.81 -10.58
C GLU A 208 2.33 -16.35 -9.14
N ARG A 209 3.17 -15.48 -8.64
CA ARG A 209 2.74 -14.60 -7.58
C ARG A 209 2.08 -13.35 -8.16
N THR A 210 0.94 -13.55 -8.79
CA THR A 210 -0.07 -12.50 -8.82
C THR A 210 -0.36 -12.11 -7.38
N TRP A 211 -0.31 -10.83 -7.10
CA TRP A 211 -0.78 -10.26 -5.85
C TRP A 211 -2.30 -10.50 -5.76
N THR A 212 -2.72 -11.64 -5.25
CA THR A 212 -4.12 -11.96 -4.96
C THR A 212 -4.46 -11.62 -3.52
#